data_016cd06153fe7b4b8de72da7a09036a5
#
_entry.id   016cd06153fe7b4b8de72da7a09036a5
#
_cell.length_a   1.000
_cell.length_b   1.000
_cell.length_c   1.000
_cell.angle_alpha   90.00
_cell.angle_beta   90.00
_cell.angle_gamma   90.00
#
_symmetry.space_group_name_H-M   'P 1'
#
loop_
_entity.id
_entity.type
_entity.pdbx_description
1 polymer ?
#
loop_
_entity_poly.entity_id
_entity_poly.type
_entity_poly.pdbx_seq_one_letter_code
_entity_poly.pdbx_strand_id
1 'polypeptide(L)'
;MEPEPNVWAHPELRTAVAAEDWPALLKTWRKLTRSSQSKLGALVGLAQPDISAIENRRREVTSVEVRQRIIHGLGVPLELVGARYEELPLPSLVLPGVVSETDAERLIAVKQGGLRLDTASLDAMDALLAAHRRAEDTVGSRTIISLVTAQFEEVAALYGRARGPLADRVVKLLAEYAQFLAWMAQDQDNAPVALGWFDRSYDWALESGYGDMAATTLSMKAHLAWSQDKGRRCVRLGEAAASTAEASEATRAMAVQMAGRGHALEGNSADAYRRLDEAQQIIAAASDTPPWLYFYGESWFAAQRGMADLHLKEWSSATENLLTGLAGFAPSFRRDRAWYGSCLAHAYAGAGEAEAALDASLSVITDASEIGRPHAWEELHRVAGMLIRRRAPEGRVLCDALVALD
;
A
#
# COMPACT_ATOMS: atom_id res chain seq x y z
N MET A 1 -6.22 -30.56 -8.58
CA MET A 1 -6.08 -29.92 -7.25
C MET A 1 -7.49 -29.88 -6.71
N GLU A 2 -7.81 -30.76 -5.79
CA GLU A 2 -9.13 -30.80 -5.16
C GLU A 2 -9.35 -29.49 -4.39
N PRO A 3 -10.56 -28.89 -4.44
CA PRO A 3 -10.85 -27.69 -3.65
C PRO A 3 -10.67 -28.05 -2.16
N GLU A 4 -9.95 -27.19 -1.44
CA GLU A 4 -9.84 -27.33 0.02
C GLU A 4 -11.26 -27.44 0.60
N PRO A 5 -11.51 -28.41 1.50
CA PRO A 5 -12.84 -28.59 2.09
C PRO A 5 -13.22 -27.27 2.78
N ASN A 6 -14.39 -26.74 2.44
CA ASN A 6 -14.91 -25.50 3.04
C ASN A 6 -14.99 -25.72 4.58
N VAL A 7 -14.01 -25.20 5.31
CA VAL A 7 -13.89 -25.33 6.75
C VAL A 7 -15.17 -24.90 7.47
N TRP A 8 -15.90 -23.92 6.87
CA TRP A 8 -17.15 -23.38 7.42
C TRP A 8 -18.36 -24.29 7.27
N ALA A 9 -18.25 -25.41 6.55
CA ALA A 9 -19.26 -26.45 6.53
C ALA A 9 -19.27 -27.29 7.84
N HIS A 10 -18.20 -27.18 8.67
CA HIS A 10 -18.08 -27.98 9.89
C HIS A 10 -19.12 -27.57 10.96
N PRO A 11 -19.91 -28.52 11.52
CA PRO A 11 -21.02 -28.21 12.44
C PRO A 11 -20.59 -27.41 13.68
N GLU A 12 -19.44 -27.78 14.29
CA GLU A 12 -18.95 -27.10 15.49
C GLU A 12 -18.60 -25.63 15.23
N LEU A 13 -18.04 -25.29 14.06
CA LEU A 13 -17.78 -23.89 13.71
C LEU A 13 -19.08 -23.11 13.54
N ARG A 14 -20.04 -23.70 12.85
CA ARG A 14 -21.37 -23.07 12.66
C ARG A 14 -22.07 -22.80 13.99
N THR A 15 -22.01 -23.79 14.91
CA THR A 15 -22.58 -23.65 16.26
C THR A 15 -21.84 -22.57 17.05
N ALA A 16 -20.51 -22.53 16.99
CA ALA A 16 -19.71 -21.53 17.71
C ALA A 16 -19.97 -20.11 17.19
N VAL A 17 -20.11 -19.93 15.87
CA VAL A 17 -20.47 -18.64 15.27
C VAL A 17 -21.88 -18.21 15.72
N ALA A 18 -22.86 -19.10 15.61
CA ALA A 18 -24.26 -18.82 15.99
C ALA A 18 -24.43 -18.48 17.50
N ALA A 19 -23.59 -19.08 18.34
CA ALA A 19 -23.58 -18.84 19.79
C ALA A 19 -22.65 -17.68 20.21
N GLU A 20 -21.93 -17.04 19.29
CA GLU A 20 -20.86 -16.07 19.57
C GLU A 20 -19.81 -16.60 20.56
N ASP A 21 -19.56 -17.93 20.56
CA ASP A 21 -18.54 -18.55 21.40
C ASP A 21 -17.15 -18.41 20.74
N TRP A 22 -16.57 -17.23 20.88
CA TRP A 22 -15.27 -16.87 20.29
C TRP A 22 -14.14 -17.82 20.70
N PRO A 23 -14.04 -18.24 21.98
CA PRO A 23 -13.07 -19.24 22.41
C PRO A 23 -13.22 -20.58 21.64
N ALA A 24 -14.43 -21.09 21.51
CA ALA A 24 -14.69 -22.33 20.79
C ALA A 24 -14.42 -22.15 19.29
N LEU A 25 -14.82 -21.03 18.70
CA LEU A 25 -14.56 -20.69 17.30
C LEU A 25 -13.08 -20.73 16.97
N LEU A 26 -12.25 -19.95 17.68
CA LEU A 26 -10.80 -19.86 17.45
C LEU A 26 -10.13 -21.22 17.62
N LYS A 27 -10.46 -21.95 18.68
CA LYS A 27 -9.88 -23.25 18.99
C LYS A 27 -10.24 -24.31 17.96
N THR A 28 -11.51 -24.37 17.52
CA THR A 28 -11.98 -25.34 16.52
C THR A 28 -11.42 -25.03 15.15
N TRP A 29 -11.45 -23.76 14.74
CA TRP A 29 -10.89 -23.33 13.46
C TRP A 29 -9.40 -23.68 13.37
N ARG A 30 -8.63 -23.37 14.42
CA ARG A 30 -7.19 -23.67 14.47
C ARG A 30 -6.91 -25.18 14.39
N LYS A 31 -7.73 -26.02 15.04
CA LYS A 31 -7.60 -27.49 14.96
C LYS A 31 -7.86 -28.00 13.53
N LEU A 32 -8.93 -27.53 12.90
CA LEU A 32 -9.32 -27.97 11.56
C LEU A 32 -8.31 -27.55 10.49
N THR A 33 -7.76 -26.33 10.61
CA THR A 33 -6.76 -25.81 9.68
C THR A 33 -5.32 -26.17 10.05
N ARG A 34 -5.10 -26.92 11.16
CA ARG A 34 -3.78 -27.25 11.70
C ARG A 34 -2.86 -26.05 11.88
N SER A 35 -3.44 -24.89 12.19
CA SER A 35 -2.71 -23.64 12.37
C SER A 35 -2.18 -23.49 13.79
N SER A 36 -1.02 -22.81 13.97
CA SER A 36 -0.51 -22.43 15.28
C SER A 36 -1.29 -21.22 15.85
N GLN A 37 -1.19 -20.98 17.17
CA GLN A 37 -1.76 -19.78 17.79
C GLN A 37 -1.13 -18.50 17.24
N SER A 38 0.15 -18.52 16.91
CA SER A 38 0.83 -17.37 16.30
C SER A 38 0.28 -17.07 14.89
N LYS A 39 0.08 -18.12 14.05
CA LYS A 39 -0.53 -17.95 12.73
C LYS A 39 -1.98 -17.44 12.84
N LEU A 40 -2.76 -18.00 13.77
CA LEU A 40 -4.11 -17.53 14.04
C LEU A 40 -4.12 -16.07 14.50
N GLY A 41 -3.20 -15.69 15.42
CA GLY A 41 -3.04 -14.32 15.88
C GLY A 41 -2.75 -13.35 14.75
N ALA A 42 -1.84 -13.71 13.83
CA ALA A 42 -1.53 -12.91 12.65
C ALA A 42 -2.76 -12.70 11.73
N LEU A 43 -3.60 -13.72 11.55
CA LEU A 43 -4.82 -13.63 10.72
C LEU A 43 -5.87 -12.69 11.32
N VAL A 44 -6.02 -12.68 12.65
CA VAL A 44 -7.05 -11.90 13.34
C VAL A 44 -6.52 -10.59 13.98
N GLY A 45 -5.24 -10.29 13.77
CA GLY A 45 -4.60 -9.08 14.30
C GLY A 45 -4.49 -9.06 15.82
N LEU A 46 -4.24 -10.22 16.47
CA LEU A 46 -4.07 -10.37 17.92
C LEU A 46 -2.72 -11.03 18.23
N ALA A 47 -2.09 -10.63 19.34
CA ALA A 47 -0.87 -11.27 19.80
C ALA A 47 -1.13 -12.74 20.23
N GLN A 48 -0.13 -13.61 20.05
CA GLN A 48 -0.26 -15.02 20.43
C GLN A 48 -0.70 -15.25 21.89
N PRO A 49 -0.20 -14.47 22.90
CA PRO A 49 -0.67 -14.58 24.28
C PRO A 49 -2.17 -14.28 24.44
N ASP A 50 -2.70 -13.31 23.65
CA ASP A 50 -4.13 -12.97 23.65
C ASP A 50 -4.96 -14.12 23.09
N ILE A 51 -4.53 -14.72 21.96
CA ILE A 51 -5.17 -15.90 21.38
C ILE A 51 -5.22 -17.03 22.41
N SER A 52 -4.10 -17.30 23.08
CA SER A 52 -4.03 -18.31 24.13
C SER A 52 -4.97 -18.01 25.30
N ALA A 53 -5.04 -16.77 25.72
CA ALA A 53 -5.94 -16.33 26.80
C ALA A 53 -7.42 -16.49 26.43
N ILE A 54 -7.79 -16.12 25.19
CA ILE A 54 -9.16 -16.28 24.68
C ILE A 54 -9.52 -17.77 24.55
N GLU A 55 -8.71 -18.60 23.87
CA GLU A 55 -8.96 -20.02 23.70
C GLU A 55 -9.15 -20.78 25.04
N ASN A 56 -8.48 -20.32 26.10
CA ASN A 56 -8.54 -20.88 27.44
C ASN A 56 -9.56 -20.17 28.36
N ARG A 57 -10.42 -19.30 27.81
CA ARG A 57 -11.47 -18.55 28.52
C ARG A 57 -10.94 -17.69 29.68
N ARG A 58 -9.67 -17.27 29.59
CA ARG A 58 -9.03 -16.35 30.55
C ARG A 58 -9.23 -14.88 30.16
N ARG A 59 -9.64 -14.63 28.92
CA ARG A 59 -9.96 -13.32 28.38
C ARG A 59 -11.25 -13.43 27.58
N GLU A 60 -12.21 -12.56 27.86
CA GLU A 60 -13.44 -12.44 27.09
C GLU A 60 -13.28 -11.53 25.89
N VAL A 61 -13.97 -11.83 24.79
CA VAL A 61 -14.02 -10.98 23.59
C VAL A 61 -15.26 -10.10 23.71
N THR A 62 -15.12 -8.98 24.40
CA THR A 62 -16.19 -8.01 24.62
C THR A 62 -16.20 -6.89 23.57
N SER A 63 -15.03 -6.51 23.03
CA SER A 63 -14.89 -5.47 22.04
C SER A 63 -15.47 -5.90 20.68
N VAL A 64 -16.35 -5.07 20.13
CA VAL A 64 -16.91 -5.23 18.79
C VAL A 64 -15.80 -5.28 17.73
N GLU A 65 -14.80 -4.43 17.87
CA GLU A 65 -13.64 -4.37 16.99
C GLU A 65 -12.84 -5.69 16.96
N VAL A 66 -12.64 -6.34 18.11
CA VAL A 66 -11.97 -7.64 18.19
C VAL A 66 -12.82 -8.72 17.53
N ARG A 67 -14.15 -8.70 17.72
CA ARG A 67 -15.08 -9.64 17.07
C ARG A 67 -15.01 -9.49 15.55
N GLN A 68 -15.04 -8.26 15.04
CA GLN A 68 -14.91 -7.98 13.61
C GLN A 68 -13.58 -8.50 13.04
N ARG A 69 -12.47 -8.24 13.73
CA ARG A 69 -11.16 -8.79 13.32
C ARG A 69 -11.15 -10.32 13.26
N ILE A 70 -11.82 -11.00 14.19
CA ILE A 70 -11.96 -12.45 14.18
C ILE A 70 -12.80 -12.90 12.96
N ILE A 71 -13.94 -12.27 12.72
CA ILE A 71 -14.83 -12.60 11.60
C ILE A 71 -14.12 -12.43 10.27
N HIS A 72 -13.52 -11.25 10.04
CA HIS A 72 -12.83 -10.95 8.78
C HIS A 72 -11.54 -11.75 8.62
N GLY A 73 -10.71 -11.83 9.67
CA GLY A 73 -9.42 -12.52 9.61
C GLY A 73 -9.53 -14.03 9.38
N LEU A 74 -10.63 -14.64 9.79
CA LEU A 74 -10.91 -16.06 9.53
C LEU A 74 -11.75 -16.28 8.26
N GLY A 75 -12.26 -15.25 7.61
CA GLY A 75 -13.15 -15.36 6.46
C GLY A 75 -14.47 -16.08 6.81
N VAL A 76 -15.09 -15.72 7.95
CA VAL A 76 -16.40 -16.30 8.35
C VAL A 76 -17.45 -15.89 7.33
N PRO A 77 -18.17 -16.84 6.68
CA PRO A 77 -19.24 -16.51 5.76
C PRO A 77 -20.32 -15.63 6.41
N LEU A 78 -20.74 -14.57 5.73
CA LEU A 78 -21.73 -13.62 6.25
C LEU A 78 -23.06 -14.30 6.60
N GLU A 79 -23.43 -15.35 5.85
CA GLU A 79 -24.65 -16.14 6.12
C GLU A 79 -24.64 -16.83 7.51
N LEU A 80 -23.46 -17.02 8.11
CA LEU A 80 -23.32 -17.63 9.41
C LEU A 80 -23.35 -16.62 10.56
N VAL A 81 -23.07 -15.36 10.28
CA VAL A 81 -22.91 -14.31 11.31
C VAL A 81 -24.24 -13.65 11.68
N GLY A 82 -25.28 -13.80 10.81
CA GLY A 82 -26.63 -13.27 11.00
C GLY A 82 -26.71 -11.76 10.88
N ALA A 83 -27.94 -11.21 10.76
CA ALA A 83 -28.24 -9.80 10.55
C ALA A 83 -27.66 -8.84 11.63
N ARG A 84 -27.25 -9.34 12.78
CA ARG A 84 -26.60 -8.52 13.82
C ARG A 84 -25.24 -7.95 13.42
N TYR A 85 -24.58 -8.54 12.43
CA TYR A 85 -23.29 -8.07 11.92
C TYR A 85 -23.40 -7.40 10.54
N GLU A 86 -24.57 -7.52 9.87
CA GLU A 86 -24.92 -6.71 8.70
C GLU A 86 -25.21 -5.25 9.09
N GLU A 87 -25.65 -5.00 10.33
CA GLU A 87 -25.98 -3.67 10.86
C GLU A 87 -24.86 -3.03 11.70
N LEU A 88 -23.70 -3.68 11.87
CA LEU A 88 -22.58 -2.97 12.45
C LEU A 88 -22.20 -1.86 11.48
N PRO A 89 -22.27 -0.58 11.90
CA PRO A 89 -21.79 0.48 11.05
C PRO A 89 -20.36 0.13 10.69
N LEU A 90 -20.08 0.06 9.40
CA LEU A 90 -18.69 0.13 8.93
C LEU A 90 -18.00 1.20 9.77
N PRO A 91 -16.75 0.97 10.23
CA PRO A 91 -16.03 1.96 10.99
C PRO A 91 -16.30 3.28 10.32
N SER A 92 -16.96 4.15 11.01
CA SER A 92 -17.62 5.36 10.54
C SER A 92 -16.97 5.87 9.26
N LEU A 93 -17.65 5.77 8.11
CA LEU A 93 -17.23 6.32 6.80
C LEU A 93 -16.98 7.84 6.88
N VAL A 94 -17.30 8.41 8.00
CA VAL A 94 -17.06 9.80 8.34
C VAL A 94 -15.65 9.90 8.90
N LEU A 95 -14.68 10.11 8.00
CA LEU A 95 -13.45 10.80 8.40
C LEU A 95 -13.86 12.24 8.72
N PRO A 96 -13.80 12.68 10.01
CA PRO A 96 -14.22 14.02 10.36
C PRO A 96 -13.51 15.05 9.51
N GLY A 97 -14.25 15.91 8.81
CA GLY A 97 -13.72 16.93 7.93
C GLY A 97 -13.48 16.52 6.47
N VAL A 98 -13.71 15.25 6.08
CA VAL A 98 -13.57 14.79 4.68
C VAL A 98 -14.92 14.62 4.01
N VAL A 99 -15.89 14.03 4.71
CA VAL A 99 -17.27 13.84 4.25
C VAL A 99 -18.19 14.48 5.24
N SER A 100 -19.16 15.26 4.77
CA SER A 100 -20.18 15.86 5.63
C SER A 100 -21.12 14.78 6.17
N GLU A 101 -21.80 15.06 7.31
CA GLU A 101 -22.85 14.15 7.83
C GLU A 101 -23.92 13.88 6.76
N THR A 102 -24.32 14.91 6.01
CA THR A 102 -25.30 14.80 4.91
C THR A 102 -24.82 13.87 3.80
N ASP A 103 -23.53 13.92 3.44
CA ASP A 103 -22.98 13.03 2.40
C ASP A 103 -22.85 11.60 2.92
N ALA A 104 -22.51 11.40 4.19
CA ALA A 104 -22.46 10.09 4.81
C ALA A 104 -23.87 9.44 4.86
N GLU A 105 -24.91 10.19 5.27
CA GLU A 105 -26.31 9.75 5.23
C GLU A 105 -26.74 9.40 3.80
N ARG A 106 -26.35 10.23 2.82
CA ARG A 106 -26.61 9.99 1.40
C ARG A 106 -25.98 8.68 0.91
N LEU A 107 -24.70 8.44 1.21
CA LEU A 107 -24.00 7.20 0.85
C LEU A 107 -24.68 5.98 1.44
N ILE A 108 -25.07 6.04 2.71
CA ILE A 108 -25.82 4.98 3.38
C ILE A 108 -27.15 4.72 2.67
N ALA A 109 -27.89 5.77 2.33
CA ALA A 109 -29.18 5.65 1.65
C ALA A 109 -29.04 5.09 0.22
N VAL A 110 -27.98 5.43 -0.51
CA VAL A 110 -27.67 4.85 -1.83
C VAL A 110 -27.33 3.36 -1.69
N LYS A 111 -26.54 2.99 -0.68
CA LYS A 111 -26.20 1.60 -0.38
C LYS A 111 -27.41 0.75 -0.07
N GLN A 112 -28.32 1.26 0.76
CA GLN A 112 -29.57 0.58 1.14
C GLN A 112 -30.64 0.57 0.03
N GLY A 113 -30.36 1.23 -1.11
CA GLY A 113 -31.31 1.33 -2.22
C GLY A 113 -32.44 2.35 -2.00
N GLY A 114 -32.38 3.13 -0.93
CA GLY A 114 -33.34 4.20 -0.62
C GLY A 114 -33.16 5.45 -1.47
N LEU A 115 -31.96 5.68 -1.99
CA LEU A 115 -31.65 6.75 -2.94
C LEU A 115 -31.01 6.18 -4.21
N ARG A 116 -31.22 6.88 -5.32
CA ARG A 116 -30.48 6.61 -6.56
C ARG A 116 -29.09 7.20 -6.45
N LEU A 117 -28.10 6.50 -7.06
CA LEU A 117 -26.77 7.03 -7.23
C LEU A 117 -26.82 8.37 -7.98
N ASP A 118 -26.11 9.37 -7.47
CA ASP A 118 -25.96 10.69 -8.05
C ASP A 118 -24.50 11.15 -8.06
N THR A 119 -24.23 12.29 -8.67
CA THR A 119 -22.90 12.88 -8.77
C THR A 119 -22.31 13.18 -7.39
N ALA A 120 -23.10 13.72 -6.47
CA ALA A 120 -22.63 14.07 -5.12
C ALA A 120 -22.17 12.84 -4.33
N SER A 121 -22.84 11.70 -4.51
CA SER A 121 -22.41 10.42 -3.90
C SER A 121 -21.05 9.97 -4.43
N LEU A 122 -20.79 10.10 -5.73
CA LEU A 122 -19.50 9.77 -6.32
C LEU A 122 -18.41 10.76 -5.91
N ASP A 123 -18.72 12.07 -5.83
CA ASP A 123 -17.79 13.09 -5.35
C ASP A 123 -17.35 12.80 -3.89
N ALA A 124 -18.27 12.35 -3.03
CA ALA A 124 -17.94 11.95 -1.67
C ALA A 124 -17.05 10.70 -1.63
N MET A 125 -17.26 9.72 -2.53
CA MET A 125 -16.39 8.54 -2.64
C MET A 125 -14.99 8.91 -3.15
N ASP A 126 -14.88 9.82 -4.11
CA ASP A 126 -13.61 10.37 -4.59
C ASP A 126 -12.84 11.06 -3.44
N ALA A 127 -13.54 11.89 -2.64
CA ALA A 127 -12.95 12.56 -1.49
C ALA A 127 -12.44 11.58 -0.42
N LEU A 128 -13.19 10.50 -0.16
CA LEU A 128 -12.77 9.43 0.75
C LEU A 128 -11.52 8.73 0.25
N LEU A 129 -11.45 8.38 -1.03
CA LEU A 129 -10.25 7.75 -1.61
C LEU A 129 -9.03 8.67 -1.50
N ALA A 130 -9.20 9.95 -1.79
CA ALA A 130 -8.12 10.94 -1.65
C ALA A 130 -7.63 11.06 -0.19
N ALA A 131 -8.56 11.00 0.79
CA ALA A 131 -8.22 11.02 2.21
C ALA A 131 -7.47 9.74 2.64
N HIS A 132 -7.87 8.58 2.13
CA HIS A 132 -7.18 7.32 2.42
C HIS A 132 -5.76 7.31 1.87
N ARG A 133 -5.53 7.84 0.66
CA ARG A 133 -4.18 7.98 0.10
C ARG A 133 -3.27 8.80 1.03
N ARG A 134 -3.79 9.94 1.54
CA ARG A 134 -3.04 10.78 2.50
C ARG A 134 -2.84 10.13 3.86
N ALA A 135 -3.83 9.40 4.35
CA ALA A 135 -3.70 8.65 5.60
C ALA A 135 -2.62 7.56 5.49
N GLU A 136 -2.55 6.89 4.34
CA GLU A 136 -1.57 5.85 4.07
C GLU A 136 -0.14 6.35 4.17
N ASP A 137 0.15 7.58 3.72
CA ASP A 137 1.47 8.21 3.86
C ASP A 137 1.93 8.32 5.32
N THR A 138 0.97 8.42 6.25
CA THR A 138 1.24 8.62 7.69
C THR A 138 1.24 7.31 8.48
N VAL A 139 0.26 6.43 8.24
CA VAL A 139 0.04 5.23 9.08
C VAL A 139 0.44 3.93 8.37
N GLY A 140 0.76 3.99 7.08
CA GLY A 140 1.18 2.84 6.26
C GLY A 140 0.03 1.96 5.77
N SER A 141 0.32 1.19 4.72
CA SER A 141 -0.64 0.36 3.99
C SER A 141 -1.31 -0.69 4.88
N ARG A 142 -0.57 -1.33 5.78
CA ARG A 142 -1.07 -2.41 6.66
C ARG A 142 -2.22 -1.96 7.54
N THR A 143 -2.21 -0.69 7.96
CA THR A 143 -3.22 -0.15 8.89
C THR A 143 -4.56 0.08 8.21
N ILE A 144 -4.59 0.50 6.94
CA ILE A 144 -5.81 0.96 6.28
C ILE A 144 -6.33 0.05 5.16
N ILE A 145 -5.59 -0.99 4.78
CA ILE A 145 -5.96 -1.83 3.62
C ILE A 145 -7.35 -2.46 3.76
N SER A 146 -7.75 -2.89 4.95
CA SER A 146 -9.08 -3.45 5.19
C SER A 146 -10.20 -2.43 4.97
N LEU A 147 -9.98 -1.18 5.39
CA LEU A 147 -10.93 -0.09 5.19
C LEU A 147 -11.08 0.25 3.71
N VAL A 148 -9.97 0.36 2.98
CA VAL A 148 -9.97 0.63 1.55
C VAL A 148 -10.61 -0.51 0.76
N THR A 149 -10.37 -1.77 1.18
CA THR A 149 -11.02 -2.94 0.57
C THR A 149 -12.54 -2.90 0.75
N ALA A 150 -13.02 -2.60 1.96
CA ALA A 150 -14.46 -2.47 2.21
C ALA A 150 -15.10 -1.38 1.36
N GLN A 151 -14.44 -0.25 1.18
CA GLN A 151 -14.95 0.82 0.31
C GLN A 151 -14.92 0.45 -1.17
N PHE A 152 -13.87 -0.24 -1.61
CA PHE A 152 -13.84 -0.80 -2.96
C PHE A 152 -15.06 -1.71 -3.23
N GLU A 153 -15.40 -2.58 -2.28
CA GLU A 153 -16.57 -3.47 -2.41
C GLU A 153 -17.89 -2.68 -2.53
N GLU A 154 -18.02 -1.57 -1.81
CA GLU A 154 -19.16 -0.67 -1.94
C GLU A 154 -19.27 -0.03 -3.33
N VAL A 155 -18.16 0.45 -3.86
CA VAL A 155 -18.10 0.99 -5.23
C VAL A 155 -18.38 -0.12 -6.25
N ALA A 156 -17.84 -1.32 -6.05
CA ALA A 156 -18.05 -2.47 -6.95
C ALA A 156 -19.52 -2.89 -7.01
N ALA A 157 -20.26 -2.78 -5.89
CA ALA A 157 -21.69 -3.05 -5.87
C ALA A 157 -22.52 -2.07 -6.74
N LEU A 158 -21.96 -0.91 -7.11
CA LEU A 158 -22.60 0.06 -8.00
C LEU A 158 -22.36 -0.24 -9.49
N TYR A 159 -21.34 -1.01 -9.82
CA TYR A 159 -20.91 -1.26 -11.21
C TYR A 159 -22.04 -1.70 -12.13
N GLY A 160 -22.84 -2.69 -11.74
CA GLY A 160 -23.98 -3.16 -12.54
C GLY A 160 -25.26 -2.33 -12.41
N ARG A 161 -25.29 -1.36 -11.48
CA ARG A 161 -26.49 -0.55 -11.15
C ARG A 161 -26.45 0.85 -11.74
N ALA A 162 -25.27 1.43 -11.89
CA ALA A 162 -25.07 2.74 -12.50
C ALA A 162 -25.44 2.74 -13.99
N ARG A 163 -25.89 3.88 -14.52
CA ARG A 163 -26.28 4.06 -15.93
C ARG A 163 -25.79 5.39 -16.46
N GLY A 164 -25.54 5.44 -17.76
CA GLY A 164 -25.09 6.66 -18.45
C GLY A 164 -23.76 7.17 -17.91
N PRO A 165 -23.55 8.48 -17.85
CA PRO A 165 -22.26 9.08 -17.41
C PRO A 165 -21.84 8.68 -15.98
N LEU A 166 -22.76 8.29 -15.12
CA LEU A 166 -22.45 7.80 -13.78
C LEU A 166 -21.82 6.39 -13.82
N ALA A 167 -22.16 5.57 -14.83
CA ALA A 167 -21.53 4.27 -15.00
C ALA A 167 -20.03 4.43 -15.29
N ASP A 168 -19.66 5.31 -16.21
CA ASP A 168 -18.25 5.58 -16.54
C ASP A 168 -17.47 6.11 -15.32
N ARG A 169 -18.10 6.99 -14.51
CA ARG A 169 -17.48 7.45 -13.27
C ARG A 169 -17.28 6.33 -12.24
N VAL A 170 -18.22 5.40 -12.10
CA VAL A 170 -18.06 4.23 -11.23
C VAL A 170 -16.88 3.38 -11.70
N VAL A 171 -16.75 3.14 -13.01
CA VAL A 171 -15.64 2.35 -13.56
C VAL A 171 -14.30 3.05 -13.34
N LYS A 172 -14.23 4.37 -13.53
CA LYS A 172 -13.01 5.17 -13.21
C LYS A 172 -12.64 5.04 -11.75
N LEU A 173 -13.60 5.18 -10.85
CA LEU A 173 -13.37 5.06 -9.42
C LEU A 173 -12.91 3.65 -9.03
N LEU A 174 -13.48 2.59 -9.64
CA LEU A 174 -13.00 1.21 -9.47
C LEU A 174 -11.55 1.04 -9.91
N ALA A 175 -11.17 1.65 -11.03
CA ALA A 175 -9.79 1.62 -11.50
C ALA A 175 -8.82 2.27 -10.50
N GLU A 176 -9.22 3.41 -9.92
CA GLU A 176 -8.43 4.11 -8.91
C GLU A 176 -8.29 3.34 -7.59
N TYR A 177 -9.39 2.76 -7.08
CA TYR A 177 -9.34 1.90 -5.88
C TYR A 177 -8.47 0.67 -6.12
N ALA A 178 -8.61 0.02 -7.27
CA ALA A 178 -7.81 -1.15 -7.62
C ALA A 178 -6.31 -0.81 -7.73
N GLN A 179 -5.96 0.35 -8.32
CA GLN A 179 -4.58 0.83 -8.36
C GLN A 179 -4.03 1.06 -6.94
N PHE A 180 -4.82 1.65 -6.05
CA PHE A 180 -4.39 1.91 -4.68
C PHE A 180 -4.28 0.62 -3.85
N LEU A 181 -5.21 -0.34 -4.00
CA LEU A 181 -5.10 -1.68 -3.40
C LEU A 181 -3.88 -2.43 -3.91
N ALA A 182 -3.56 -2.30 -5.20
CA ALA A 182 -2.35 -2.88 -5.78
C ALA A 182 -1.08 -2.28 -5.16
N TRP A 183 -1.04 -0.96 -5.00
CA TRP A 183 0.06 -0.27 -4.32
C TRP A 183 0.24 -0.78 -2.88
N MET A 184 -0.84 -0.83 -2.10
CA MET A 184 -0.77 -1.32 -0.71
C MET A 184 -0.32 -2.78 -0.62
N ALA A 185 -0.74 -3.64 -1.56
CA ALA A 185 -0.26 -5.01 -1.62
C ALA A 185 1.23 -5.09 -1.98
N GLN A 186 1.70 -4.23 -2.90
CA GLN A 186 3.11 -4.13 -3.25
C GLN A 186 3.95 -3.61 -2.07
N ASP A 187 3.46 -2.60 -1.36
CA ASP A 187 4.14 -2.02 -0.20
C ASP A 187 4.33 -3.05 0.94
N GLN A 188 3.45 -4.05 1.01
CA GLN A 188 3.53 -5.19 1.92
C GLN A 188 4.25 -6.43 1.33
N ASP A 189 5.02 -6.25 0.27
CA ASP A 189 5.76 -7.30 -0.44
C ASP A 189 4.90 -8.47 -0.98
N ASN A 190 3.61 -8.20 -1.26
CA ASN A 190 2.70 -9.17 -1.85
C ASN A 190 2.53 -8.97 -3.36
N ALA A 191 3.60 -9.24 -4.11
CA ALA A 191 3.65 -9.02 -5.56
C ALA A 191 2.56 -9.76 -6.37
N PRO A 192 2.17 -11.03 -6.05
CA PRO A 192 1.09 -11.69 -6.78
C PRO A 192 -0.26 -10.99 -6.63
N VAL A 193 -0.60 -10.54 -5.42
CA VAL A 193 -1.84 -9.80 -5.15
C VAL A 193 -1.79 -8.42 -5.81
N ALA A 194 -0.64 -7.73 -5.72
CA ALA A 194 -0.43 -6.45 -6.39
C ALA A 194 -0.67 -6.54 -7.90
N LEU A 195 -0.10 -7.56 -8.57
CA LEU A 195 -0.30 -7.76 -10.00
C LEU A 195 -1.77 -7.99 -10.35
N GLY A 196 -2.50 -8.81 -9.59
CA GLY A 196 -3.91 -9.05 -9.82
C GLY A 196 -4.77 -7.78 -9.71
N TRP A 197 -4.46 -6.90 -8.76
CA TRP A 197 -5.13 -5.61 -8.64
C TRP A 197 -4.71 -4.61 -9.73
N PHE A 198 -3.43 -4.56 -10.13
CA PHE A 198 -2.99 -3.74 -11.26
C PHE A 198 -3.65 -4.19 -12.57
N ASP A 199 -3.81 -5.51 -12.80
CA ASP A 199 -4.50 -6.00 -13.99
C ASP A 199 -5.95 -5.51 -14.03
N ARG A 200 -6.69 -5.60 -12.93
CA ARG A 200 -8.06 -5.08 -12.83
C ARG A 200 -8.14 -3.57 -13.03
N SER A 201 -7.24 -2.82 -12.40
CA SER A 201 -7.16 -1.37 -12.58
C SER A 201 -6.97 -1.00 -14.04
N TYR A 202 -6.07 -1.68 -14.74
CA TYR A 202 -5.79 -1.45 -16.14
C TYR A 202 -6.99 -1.76 -17.03
N ASP A 203 -7.66 -2.89 -16.77
CA ASP A 203 -8.86 -3.28 -17.54
C ASP A 203 -9.98 -2.24 -17.38
N TRP A 204 -10.28 -1.78 -16.17
CA TRP A 204 -11.28 -0.73 -15.93
C TRP A 204 -10.86 0.64 -16.47
N ALA A 205 -9.56 0.96 -16.43
CA ALA A 205 -9.08 2.18 -17.06
C ALA A 205 -9.29 2.17 -18.57
N LEU A 206 -9.06 1.03 -19.25
CA LEU A 206 -9.36 0.87 -20.66
C LEU A 206 -10.87 0.93 -20.95
N GLU A 207 -11.69 0.24 -20.15
CA GLU A 207 -13.16 0.23 -20.29
C GLU A 207 -13.75 1.64 -20.24
N SER A 208 -13.20 2.52 -19.39
CA SER A 208 -13.71 3.87 -19.16
C SER A 208 -12.97 4.97 -19.96
N GLY A 209 -12.02 4.61 -20.83
CA GLY A 209 -11.19 5.58 -21.55
C GLY A 209 -10.35 6.47 -20.61
N TYR A 210 -9.89 5.92 -19.48
CA TYR A 210 -9.15 6.65 -18.46
C TYR A 210 -7.63 6.56 -18.69
N GLY A 211 -7.13 7.31 -19.67
CA GLY A 211 -5.72 7.28 -20.09
C GLY A 211 -4.73 7.51 -18.96
N ASP A 212 -4.98 8.49 -18.07
CA ASP A 212 -4.14 8.74 -16.91
C ASP A 212 -4.01 7.54 -15.98
N MET A 213 -5.11 6.85 -15.71
CA MET A 213 -5.08 5.69 -14.82
C MET A 213 -4.44 4.48 -15.50
N ALA A 214 -4.63 4.29 -16.81
CA ALA A 214 -3.95 3.26 -17.58
C ALA A 214 -2.43 3.47 -17.56
N ALA A 215 -1.96 4.70 -17.81
CA ALA A 215 -0.54 5.06 -17.74
C ALA A 215 0.02 4.91 -16.33
N THR A 216 -0.71 5.38 -15.30
CA THR A 216 -0.34 5.22 -13.89
C THR A 216 -0.18 3.75 -13.54
N THR A 217 -1.13 2.91 -13.91
CA THR A 217 -1.09 1.46 -13.61
C THR A 217 0.10 0.77 -14.27
N LEU A 218 0.41 1.10 -15.52
CA LEU A 218 1.60 0.57 -16.20
C LEU A 218 2.89 1.05 -15.53
N SER A 219 2.96 2.32 -15.10
CA SER A 219 4.08 2.87 -14.35
C SER A 219 4.27 2.17 -13.00
N MET A 220 3.18 1.83 -12.32
CA MET A 220 3.24 1.09 -11.05
C MET A 220 3.63 -0.38 -11.26
N LYS A 221 3.22 -1.02 -12.36
CA LYS A 221 3.76 -2.33 -12.77
C LYS A 221 5.26 -2.25 -13.09
N ALA A 222 5.73 -1.12 -13.67
CA ALA A 222 7.17 -0.88 -13.86
C ALA A 222 7.88 -0.74 -12.51
N HIS A 223 7.29 -0.04 -11.55
CA HIS A 223 7.82 0.08 -10.19
C HIS A 223 7.90 -1.29 -9.49
N LEU A 224 6.88 -2.13 -9.63
CA LEU A 224 6.92 -3.51 -9.11
C LEU A 224 8.02 -4.34 -9.79
N ALA A 225 8.24 -4.18 -11.10
CA ALA A 225 9.34 -4.83 -11.79
C ALA A 225 10.71 -4.33 -11.30
N TRP A 226 10.83 -3.04 -11.02
CA TRP A 226 12.00 -2.43 -10.45
C TRP A 226 12.31 -2.98 -9.05
N SER A 227 11.33 -3.10 -8.15
CA SER A 227 11.51 -3.66 -6.80
C SER A 227 11.91 -5.15 -6.80
N GLN A 228 11.73 -5.83 -7.94
CA GLN A 228 12.13 -7.22 -8.16
C GLN A 228 13.44 -7.37 -8.96
N ASP A 229 14.25 -6.32 -9.06
CA ASP A 229 15.49 -6.29 -9.83
C ASP A 229 15.33 -6.65 -11.32
N LYS A 230 14.13 -6.38 -11.90
CA LYS A 230 13.82 -6.67 -13.31
C LYS A 230 13.92 -5.40 -14.18
N GLY A 231 15.11 -4.81 -14.29
CA GLY A 231 15.35 -3.52 -14.93
C GLY A 231 14.81 -3.43 -16.36
N ARG A 232 15.08 -4.41 -17.22
CA ARG A 232 14.55 -4.44 -18.60
C ARG A 232 13.02 -4.41 -18.65
N ARG A 233 12.35 -5.11 -17.73
CA ARG A 233 10.89 -5.10 -17.65
C ARG A 233 10.40 -3.73 -17.18
N CYS A 234 11.08 -3.13 -16.21
CA CYS A 234 10.80 -1.78 -15.74
C CYS A 234 10.86 -0.76 -16.89
N VAL A 235 11.94 -0.77 -17.68
CA VAL A 235 12.09 0.10 -18.87
C VAL A 235 10.91 -0.09 -19.83
N ARG A 236 10.63 -1.32 -20.25
CA ARG A 236 9.57 -1.58 -21.23
C ARG A 236 8.18 -1.16 -20.76
N LEU A 237 7.86 -1.39 -19.49
CA LEU A 237 6.58 -0.98 -18.92
C LEU A 237 6.50 0.54 -18.76
N GLY A 238 7.61 1.21 -18.36
CA GLY A 238 7.68 2.66 -18.30
C GLY A 238 7.51 3.32 -19.67
N GLU A 239 8.14 2.77 -20.71
CA GLU A 239 7.98 3.26 -22.09
C GLU A 239 6.56 3.04 -22.63
N ALA A 240 5.96 1.89 -22.34
CA ALA A 240 4.57 1.61 -22.70
C ALA A 240 3.61 2.60 -22.00
N ALA A 241 3.84 2.87 -20.71
CA ALA A 241 3.08 3.86 -19.96
C ALA A 241 3.22 5.27 -20.53
N ALA A 242 4.43 5.69 -20.89
CA ALA A 242 4.71 7.00 -21.49
C ALA A 242 4.04 7.19 -22.87
N SER A 243 3.75 6.08 -23.55
CA SER A 243 3.09 6.05 -24.87
C SER A 243 1.58 5.88 -24.80
N THR A 244 0.99 5.84 -23.61
CA THR A 244 -0.45 5.66 -23.42
C THR A 244 -1.19 6.89 -23.96
N ALA A 245 -2.20 6.65 -24.82
CA ALA A 245 -3.05 7.70 -25.34
C ALA A 245 -3.84 8.38 -24.21
N GLU A 246 -4.10 9.67 -24.36
CA GLU A 246 -4.89 10.47 -23.42
C GLU A 246 -4.29 10.57 -22.00
N ALA A 247 -3.03 10.17 -21.80
CA ALA A 247 -2.32 10.37 -20.55
C ALA A 247 -1.84 11.84 -20.45
N SER A 248 -2.04 12.46 -19.28
CA SER A 248 -1.55 13.80 -18.98
C SER A 248 -0.02 13.84 -18.97
N GLU A 249 0.54 15.05 -19.08
CA GLU A 249 1.99 15.22 -19.01
C GLU A 249 2.55 14.77 -17.67
N ALA A 250 1.82 14.96 -16.56
CA ALA A 250 2.26 14.50 -15.24
C ALA A 250 2.38 12.98 -15.16
N THR A 251 1.41 12.21 -15.66
CA THR A 251 1.48 10.75 -15.71
C THR A 251 2.55 10.26 -16.69
N ARG A 252 2.73 10.96 -17.80
CA ARG A 252 3.80 10.67 -18.75
C ARG A 252 5.18 10.92 -18.15
N ALA A 253 5.37 12.01 -17.39
CA ALA A 253 6.62 12.28 -16.69
C ALA A 253 6.97 11.17 -15.69
N MET A 254 5.99 10.69 -14.90
CA MET A 254 6.16 9.57 -14.00
C MET A 254 6.58 8.28 -14.74
N ALA A 255 5.99 8.02 -15.89
CA ALA A 255 6.30 6.85 -16.72
C ALA A 255 7.74 6.91 -17.29
N VAL A 256 8.14 8.05 -17.82
CA VAL A 256 9.51 8.28 -18.35
C VAL A 256 10.53 8.17 -17.23
N GLN A 257 10.23 8.70 -16.04
CA GLN A 257 11.08 8.57 -14.87
C GLN A 257 11.24 7.10 -14.44
N MET A 258 10.18 6.29 -14.48
CA MET A 258 10.29 4.87 -14.20
C MET A 258 11.17 4.13 -15.21
N ALA A 259 11.12 4.50 -16.50
CA ALA A 259 12.06 3.99 -17.49
C ALA A 259 13.50 4.36 -17.14
N GLY A 260 13.75 5.60 -16.71
CA GLY A 260 15.07 6.07 -16.24
C GLY A 260 15.60 5.24 -15.06
N ARG A 261 14.76 4.96 -14.07
CA ARG A 261 15.12 4.07 -12.94
C ARG A 261 15.44 2.64 -13.40
N GLY A 262 14.68 2.13 -14.37
CA GLY A 262 14.95 0.83 -14.98
C GLY A 262 16.31 0.77 -15.67
N HIS A 263 16.70 1.84 -16.39
CA HIS A 263 18.05 1.96 -17.00
C HIS A 263 19.15 2.02 -15.94
N ALA A 264 18.94 2.75 -14.84
CA ALA A 264 19.91 2.79 -13.74
C ALA A 264 20.12 1.39 -13.12
N LEU A 265 19.05 0.62 -12.94
CA LEU A 265 19.12 -0.75 -12.45
C LEU A 265 19.90 -1.69 -13.39
N GLU A 266 19.84 -1.46 -14.72
CA GLU A 266 20.62 -2.18 -15.72
C GLU A 266 22.06 -1.65 -15.86
N GLY A 267 22.45 -0.62 -15.10
CA GLY A 267 23.78 0.00 -15.16
C GLY A 267 23.98 0.96 -16.36
N ASN A 268 22.92 1.32 -17.07
CA ASN A 268 22.97 2.21 -18.24
C ASN A 268 22.83 3.67 -17.81
N SER A 269 23.91 4.27 -17.27
CA SER A 269 23.88 5.62 -16.69
C SER A 269 23.44 6.70 -17.69
N ALA A 270 23.94 6.66 -18.93
CA ALA A 270 23.60 7.65 -19.96
C ALA A 270 22.08 7.68 -20.26
N ASP A 271 21.47 6.52 -20.46
CA ASP A 271 20.01 6.43 -20.70
C ASP A 271 19.21 6.76 -19.44
N ALA A 272 19.70 6.36 -18.26
CA ALA A 272 19.08 6.69 -16.99
C ALA A 272 18.95 8.21 -16.81
N TYR A 273 20.06 8.93 -16.90
CA TYR A 273 20.04 10.40 -16.73
C TYR A 273 19.26 11.10 -17.84
N ARG A 274 19.39 10.68 -19.08
CA ARG A 274 18.62 11.27 -20.18
C ARG A 274 17.12 11.15 -19.95
N ARG A 275 16.63 9.99 -19.48
CA ARG A 275 15.20 9.80 -19.17
C ARG A 275 14.77 10.59 -17.93
N LEU A 276 15.61 10.65 -16.90
CA LEU A 276 15.30 11.45 -15.70
C LEU A 276 15.23 12.95 -16.03
N ASP A 277 16.14 13.47 -16.88
CA ASP A 277 16.11 14.86 -17.33
C ASP A 277 14.89 15.15 -18.20
N GLU A 278 14.52 14.24 -19.11
CA GLU A 278 13.29 14.32 -19.91
C GLU A 278 12.05 14.37 -19.02
N ALA A 279 11.94 13.49 -18.02
CA ALA A 279 10.82 13.49 -17.10
C ALA A 279 10.72 14.79 -16.30
N GLN A 280 11.84 15.35 -15.87
CA GLN A 280 11.89 16.64 -15.16
C GLN A 280 11.43 17.80 -16.03
N GLN A 281 11.78 17.80 -17.31
CA GLN A 281 11.31 18.81 -18.27
C GLN A 281 9.81 18.69 -18.51
N ILE A 282 9.29 17.46 -18.66
CA ILE A 282 7.85 17.23 -18.87
C ILE A 282 7.06 17.71 -17.67
N ILE A 283 7.45 17.33 -16.44
CA ILE A 283 6.68 17.74 -15.24
C ILE A 283 6.75 19.23 -14.97
N ALA A 284 7.85 19.89 -15.29
CA ALA A 284 7.99 21.33 -15.14
C ALA A 284 7.05 22.11 -16.10
N ALA A 285 6.67 21.50 -17.22
CA ALA A 285 5.75 22.09 -18.20
C ALA A 285 4.28 21.66 -17.96
N ALA A 286 4.02 20.68 -17.11
CA ALA A 286 2.69 20.15 -16.86
C ALA A 286 1.79 21.19 -16.18
N SER A 287 0.61 21.42 -16.76
CA SER A 287 -0.39 22.36 -16.24
C SER A 287 -1.47 21.69 -15.38
N ASP A 288 -1.62 20.38 -15.52
CA ASP A 288 -2.63 19.57 -14.82
C ASP A 288 -1.98 18.31 -14.25
N THR A 289 -2.35 18.00 -13.02
CA THR A 289 -1.82 16.84 -12.29
C THR A 289 -2.98 16.04 -11.69
N PRO A 290 -3.11 14.76 -12.01
CA PRO A 290 -4.15 13.91 -11.42
C PRO A 290 -4.10 13.91 -9.89
N PRO A 291 -5.25 13.84 -9.20
CA PRO A 291 -5.33 13.98 -7.74
C PRO A 291 -4.48 12.99 -6.94
N TRP A 292 -4.17 11.82 -7.50
CA TRP A 292 -3.31 10.81 -6.85
C TRP A 292 -1.81 11.08 -6.99
N LEU A 293 -1.40 12.05 -7.82
CA LEU A 293 -0.01 12.49 -7.94
C LEU A 293 0.30 13.73 -7.07
N TYR A 294 -0.46 13.95 -6.00
CA TYR A 294 -0.31 15.11 -5.09
C TYR A 294 1.08 15.21 -4.45
N PHE A 295 1.81 14.10 -4.36
CA PHE A 295 3.18 14.02 -3.85
C PHE A 295 4.25 14.32 -4.93
N TYR A 296 3.87 14.34 -6.21
CA TYR A 296 4.80 14.42 -7.34
C TYR A 296 5.30 15.84 -7.57
N GLY A 297 6.37 16.20 -6.86
CA GLY A 297 7.01 17.52 -6.90
C GLY A 297 8.54 17.43 -6.90
N GLU A 298 9.22 18.55 -6.83
CA GLU A 298 10.69 18.64 -6.91
C GLU A 298 11.40 17.74 -5.90
N SER A 299 10.93 17.74 -4.66
CA SER A 299 11.53 16.93 -3.58
C SER A 299 11.42 15.43 -3.85
N TRP A 300 10.23 14.99 -4.32
CA TRP A 300 10.04 13.59 -4.67
C TRP A 300 10.87 13.22 -5.89
N PHE A 301 10.95 14.14 -6.87
CA PHE A 301 11.77 13.93 -8.06
C PHE A 301 13.26 13.81 -7.71
N ALA A 302 13.78 14.65 -6.81
CA ALA A 302 15.15 14.56 -6.30
C ALA A 302 15.39 13.20 -5.62
N ALA A 303 14.48 12.74 -4.75
CA ALA A 303 14.58 11.44 -4.13
C ALA A 303 14.63 10.29 -5.15
N GLN A 304 13.82 10.36 -6.22
CA GLN A 304 13.83 9.36 -7.30
C GLN A 304 15.15 9.36 -8.09
N ARG A 305 15.75 10.53 -8.29
CA ARG A 305 17.08 10.66 -8.90
C ARG A 305 18.15 10.03 -8.00
N GLY A 306 18.09 10.32 -6.68
CA GLY A 306 18.97 9.69 -5.72
C GLY A 306 18.87 8.16 -5.69
N MET A 307 17.67 7.62 -5.93
CA MET A 307 17.49 6.17 -6.09
C MET A 307 18.18 5.62 -7.35
N ALA A 308 18.18 6.35 -8.45
CA ALA A 308 18.90 5.95 -9.65
C ALA A 308 20.43 6.00 -9.41
N ASP A 309 20.92 7.06 -8.78
CA ASP A 309 22.33 7.23 -8.41
C ASP A 309 22.80 6.10 -7.48
N LEU A 310 21.96 5.70 -6.52
CA LEU A 310 22.24 4.59 -5.60
C LEU A 310 22.50 3.28 -6.38
N HIS A 311 21.65 2.97 -7.39
CA HIS A 311 21.83 1.78 -8.23
C HIS A 311 23.07 1.85 -9.11
N LEU A 312 23.39 3.05 -9.58
CA LEU A 312 24.61 3.31 -10.36
C LEU A 312 25.87 3.37 -9.48
N LYS A 313 25.72 3.34 -8.15
CA LYS A 313 26.81 3.46 -7.16
C LYS A 313 27.50 4.81 -7.19
N GLU A 314 26.81 5.83 -7.65
CA GLU A 314 27.24 7.23 -7.63
C GLU A 314 26.92 7.83 -6.24
N TRP A 315 27.66 7.37 -5.22
CA TRP A 315 27.32 7.57 -3.81
C TRP A 315 27.16 9.03 -3.41
N SER A 316 28.04 9.93 -3.90
CA SER A 316 27.99 11.36 -3.62
C SER A 316 26.71 11.99 -4.15
N SER A 317 26.39 11.72 -5.44
CA SER A 317 25.17 12.21 -6.08
C SER A 317 23.92 11.62 -5.42
N ALA A 318 23.96 10.33 -5.05
CA ALA A 318 22.87 9.68 -4.31
C ALA A 318 22.60 10.38 -2.98
N THR A 319 23.64 10.67 -2.20
CA THR A 319 23.54 11.38 -0.93
C THR A 319 22.94 12.77 -1.12
N GLU A 320 23.44 13.57 -2.05
CA GLU A 320 22.97 14.92 -2.32
C GLU A 320 21.49 14.95 -2.73
N ASN A 321 21.11 14.09 -3.68
CA ASN A 321 19.75 14.02 -4.17
C ASN A 321 18.76 13.48 -3.13
N LEU A 322 19.15 12.48 -2.32
CA LEU A 322 18.31 11.95 -1.24
C LEU A 322 18.13 12.96 -0.11
N LEU A 323 19.17 13.69 0.27
CA LEU A 323 19.08 14.78 1.25
C LEU A 323 18.13 15.88 0.77
N THR A 324 18.26 16.29 -0.50
CA THR A 324 17.38 17.28 -1.12
C THR A 324 15.92 16.83 -1.10
N GLY A 325 15.67 15.58 -1.46
CA GLY A 325 14.33 14.99 -1.41
C GLY A 325 13.76 15.00 0.01
N LEU A 326 14.51 14.44 0.97
CA LEU A 326 14.09 14.33 2.36
C LEU A 326 13.84 15.68 3.04
N ALA A 327 14.60 16.72 2.68
CA ALA A 327 14.42 18.06 3.23
C ALA A 327 13.07 18.67 2.83
N GLY A 328 12.53 18.32 1.67
CA GLY A 328 11.26 18.85 1.17
C GLY A 328 10.04 18.00 1.52
N PHE A 329 10.21 16.81 2.10
CA PHE A 329 9.07 15.99 2.51
C PHE A 329 8.43 16.50 3.79
N ALA A 330 7.10 16.71 3.76
CA ALA A 330 6.36 17.06 4.96
C ALA A 330 6.50 15.96 6.05
N PRO A 331 6.41 16.31 7.33
CA PRO A 331 6.47 15.34 8.43
C PRO A 331 5.42 14.22 8.34
N SER A 332 4.28 14.47 7.69
CA SER A 332 3.22 13.48 7.47
C SER A 332 3.59 12.36 6.50
N PHE A 333 4.59 12.55 5.64
CA PHE A 333 5.12 11.52 4.75
C PHE A 333 6.06 10.53 5.48
N ARG A 334 5.61 10.02 6.61
CA ARG A 334 6.42 9.11 7.46
C ARG A 334 6.91 7.89 6.69
N ARG A 335 6.03 7.28 5.89
CA ARG A 335 6.34 6.12 5.05
C ARG A 335 7.51 6.40 4.09
N ASP A 336 7.41 7.50 3.34
CA ASP A 336 8.44 7.86 2.35
C ASP A 336 9.73 8.32 3.01
N ARG A 337 9.63 9.04 4.14
CA ARG A 337 10.80 9.43 4.94
C ARG A 337 11.55 8.20 5.47
N ALA A 338 10.84 7.17 5.94
CA ALA A 338 11.46 5.92 6.37
C ALA A 338 12.20 5.23 5.21
N TRP A 339 11.57 5.16 4.03
CA TRP A 339 12.16 4.56 2.85
C TRP A 339 13.38 5.31 2.34
N TYR A 340 13.23 6.60 2.01
CA TYR A 340 14.34 7.36 1.44
C TYR A 340 15.45 7.63 2.46
N GLY A 341 15.15 7.67 3.75
CA GLY A 341 16.14 7.73 4.80
C GLY A 341 16.97 6.46 4.92
N SER A 342 16.35 5.28 4.77
CA SER A 342 17.12 4.02 4.71
C SER A 342 17.99 3.93 3.45
N CYS A 343 17.52 4.48 2.32
CA CYS A 343 18.33 4.61 1.10
C CYS A 343 19.51 5.59 1.27
N LEU A 344 19.30 6.69 1.98
CA LEU A 344 20.36 7.64 2.35
C LEU A 344 21.44 6.96 3.21
N ALA A 345 21.03 6.18 4.21
CA ALA A 345 21.94 5.38 5.01
C ALA A 345 22.76 4.40 4.15
N HIS A 346 22.13 3.79 3.13
CA HIS A 346 22.84 2.95 2.17
C HIS A 346 23.87 3.76 1.35
N ALA A 347 23.51 4.96 0.89
CA ALA A 347 24.45 5.80 0.14
C ALA A 347 25.68 6.13 0.97
N TYR A 348 25.51 6.55 2.24
CA TYR A 348 26.61 6.78 3.18
C TYR A 348 27.44 5.52 3.42
N ALA A 349 26.79 4.38 3.68
CA ALA A 349 27.51 3.12 3.85
C ALA A 349 28.29 2.73 2.57
N GLY A 350 27.74 3.01 1.38
CA GLY A 350 28.41 2.83 0.09
C GLY A 350 29.64 3.71 -0.08
N ALA A 351 29.54 4.98 0.32
CA ALA A 351 30.63 5.95 0.33
C ALA A 351 31.75 5.62 1.36
N GLY A 352 31.44 4.79 2.36
CA GLY A 352 32.37 4.47 3.46
C GLY A 352 32.21 5.40 4.69
N GLU A 353 31.17 6.19 4.73
CA GLU A 353 30.84 7.14 5.80
C GLU A 353 30.01 6.42 6.87
N ALA A 354 30.69 5.61 7.73
CA ALA A 354 30.03 4.69 8.64
C ALA A 354 29.19 5.40 9.72
N GLU A 355 29.69 6.49 10.28
CA GLU A 355 29.00 7.29 11.31
C GLU A 355 27.73 7.92 10.74
N ALA A 356 27.82 8.57 9.55
CA ALA A 356 26.67 9.15 8.88
C ALA A 356 25.62 8.09 8.47
N ALA A 357 26.05 6.90 8.06
CA ALA A 357 25.18 5.78 7.77
C ALA A 357 24.40 5.29 9.00
N LEU A 358 25.06 5.22 10.17
CA LEU A 358 24.41 4.88 11.42
C LEU A 358 23.39 5.95 11.83
N ASP A 359 23.78 7.23 11.82
CA ASP A 359 22.91 8.35 12.19
C ASP A 359 21.66 8.40 11.31
N ALA A 360 21.83 8.28 9.99
CA ALA A 360 20.73 8.23 9.06
C ALA A 360 19.81 7.03 9.32
N SER A 361 20.36 5.84 9.63
CA SER A 361 19.59 4.65 9.98
C SER A 361 18.76 4.85 11.24
N LEU A 362 19.39 5.34 12.33
CA LEU A 362 18.72 5.55 13.60
C LEU A 362 17.63 6.62 13.53
N SER A 363 17.79 7.60 12.65
CA SER A 363 16.77 8.65 12.46
C SER A 363 15.44 8.14 11.90
N VAL A 364 15.41 6.98 11.25
CA VAL A 364 14.23 6.43 10.57
C VAL A 364 13.82 5.04 11.08
N ILE A 365 14.60 4.41 11.95
CA ILE A 365 14.39 3.03 12.39
C ILE A 365 13.02 2.84 13.08
N THR A 366 12.58 3.80 13.90
CA THR A 366 11.29 3.75 14.58
C THR A 366 10.13 3.82 13.57
N ASP A 367 10.18 4.77 12.63
CA ASP A 367 9.16 4.89 11.60
C ASP A 367 9.12 3.64 10.70
N ALA A 368 10.28 3.09 10.34
CA ALA A 368 10.37 1.86 9.54
C ALA A 368 9.72 0.66 10.25
N SER A 369 9.91 0.53 11.56
CA SER A 369 9.29 -0.52 12.39
C SER A 369 7.78 -0.29 12.56
N GLU A 370 7.34 0.90 13.01
CA GLU A 370 5.94 1.20 13.32
C GLU A 370 5.03 1.15 12.09
N ILE A 371 5.47 1.71 10.97
CA ILE A 371 4.72 1.70 9.72
C ILE A 371 4.69 0.29 9.13
N GLY A 372 5.66 -0.55 9.48
CA GLY A 372 5.75 -1.94 9.05
C GLY A 372 6.00 -2.07 7.56
N ARG A 373 6.92 -1.26 7.01
CA ARG A 373 7.33 -1.31 5.61
C ARG A 373 8.51 -2.26 5.42
N PRO A 374 8.29 -3.48 4.87
CA PRO A 374 9.34 -4.49 4.74
C PRO A 374 10.59 -3.99 4.01
N HIS A 375 10.42 -3.26 2.91
CA HIS A 375 11.54 -2.76 2.11
C HIS A 375 12.48 -1.81 2.87
N ALA A 376 11.93 -0.89 3.70
CA ALA A 376 12.76 0.00 4.51
C ALA A 376 13.53 -0.78 5.58
N TRP A 377 12.86 -1.77 6.18
CA TRP A 377 13.46 -2.63 7.19
C TRP A 377 14.61 -3.48 6.62
N GLU A 378 14.39 -4.12 5.47
CA GLU A 378 15.40 -4.89 4.75
C GLU A 378 16.60 -4.03 4.33
N GLU A 379 16.33 -2.78 3.92
CA GLU A 379 17.37 -1.85 3.54
C GLU A 379 18.27 -1.48 4.72
N LEU A 380 17.70 -1.24 5.90
CA LEU A 380 18.47 -1.02 7.13
C LEU A 380 19.32 -2.25 7.51
N HIS A 381 18.81 -3.46 7.37
CA HIS A 381 19.59 -4.68 7.55
C HIS A 381 20.74 -4.80 6.53
N ARG A 382 20.49 -4.39 5.28
CA ARG A 382 21.53 -4.34 4.23
C ARG A 382 22.64 -3.37 4.62
N VAL A 383 22.30 -2.19 5.11
CA VAL A 383 23.26 -1.18 5.61
C VAL A 383 24.09 -1.75 6.76
N ALA A 384 23.48 -2.36 7.77
CA ALA A 384 24.17 -3.01 8.87
C ALA A 384 25.17 -4.06 8.35
N GLY A 385 24.76 -4.90 7.41
CA GLY A 385 25.63 -5.90 6.77
C GLY A 385 26.79 -5.28 5.98
N MET A 386 26.58 -4.12 5.33
CA MET A 386 27.66 -3.40 4.63
C MET A 386 28.71 -2.87 5.61
N LEU A 387 28.27 -2.25 6.72
CA LEU A 387 29.14 -1.71 7.76
C LEU A 387 29.95 -2.82 8.45
N ILE A 388 29.33 -3.96 8.76
CA ILE A 388 30.00 -5.14 9.32
C ILE A 388 31.08 -5.67 8.37
N ARG A 389 30.80 -5.82 7.08
CA ARG A 389 31.78 -6.27 6.09
C ARG A 389 32.99 -5.33 5.99
N ARG A 390 32.77 -4.04 6.24
CA ARG A 390 33.85 -3.03 6.30
C ARG A 390 34.54 -2.96 7.65
N ARG A 391 34.14 -3.79 8.61
CA ARG A 391 34.64 -3.82 9.99
C ARG A 391 34.42 -2.51 10.75
N ALA A 392 33.40 -1.74 10.39
CA ALA A 392 33.00 -0.54 11.08
C ALA A 392 32.20 -0.91 12.35
N PRO A 393 32.54 -0.35 13.52
CA PRO A 393 31.85 -0.67 14.79
C PRO A 393 30.38 -0.28 14.76
N GLU A 394 29.99 0.72 13.98
CA GLU A 394 28.63 1.23 13.75
C GLU A 394 27.71 0.11 13.24
N GLY A 395 28.24 -0.86 12.50
CA GLY A 395 27.45 -1.99 12.01
C GLY A 395 26.89 -2.88 13.12
N ARG A 396 27.60 -3.04 14.25
CA ARG A 396 27.10 -3.76 15.42
C ARG A 396 26.03 -2.95 16.15
N VAL A 397 26.27 -1.65 16.32
CA VAL A 397 25.31 -0.74 16.96
C VAL A 397 23.98 -0.76 16.22
N LEU A 398 24.02 -0.69 14.88
CA LEU A 398 22.80 -0.77 14.06
C LEU A 398 22.11 -2.13 14.16
N CYS A 399 22.87 -3.25 14.15
CA CYS A 399 22.28 -4.57 14.35
C CYS A 399 21.56 -4.69 15.71
N ASP A 400 22.19 -4.21 16.79
CA ASP A 400 21.60 -4.27 18.12
C ASP A 400 20.31 -3.43 18.19
N ALA A 401 20.29 -2.26 17.53
CA ALA A 401 19.11 -1.40 17.44
C ALA A 401 17.97 -2.06 16.64
N LEU A 402 18.27 -2.76 15.54
CA LEU A 402 17.28 -3.49 14.74
C LEU A 402 16.67 -4.65 15.53
N VAL A 403 17.52 -5.46 16.20
CA VAL A 403 17.06 -6.59 17.03
C VAL A 403 16.19 -6.13 18.21
N ALA A 404 16.40 -4.92 18.73
CA ALA A 404 15.59 -4.38 19.82
C ALA A 404 14.16 -4.02 19.41
N LEU A 405 13.90 -3.87 18.09
CA LEU A 405 12.59 -3.50 17.52
C LEU A 405 11.89 -4.64 16.75
N ASP A 406 12.59 -5.77 16.51
CA ASP A 406 12.01 -6.99 15.95
C ASP A 406 11.14 -7.72 17.01
#